data_e1ff32f95c423f7f26df5903d6f7ccfb
#
_entry.id   e1ff32f95c423f7f26df5903d6f7ccfb
#
_cell.length_a   1.000
_cell.length_b   1.000
_cell.length_c   1.000
_cell.angle_alpha   90.00
_cell.angle_beta   90.00
_cell.angle_gamma   90.00
#
_symmetry.space_group_name_H-M   'P 1'
#
loop_
_entity.id
_entity.type
_entity.pdbx_description
1 polymer ?
#
loop_
_entity_poly.entity_id
_entity_poly.type
_entity_poly.pdbx_seq_one_letter_code
_entity_poly.pdbx_strand_id
1 'polypeptide(L)'
;MTLLYIVIATFVGGLLSVLIAASLTASVLSRVVQHLVSLSAGVLLGTALLDVLPEAFESKTASPQALFATLLGGLMFFFLLEKAELYRHSHHHEGDEHHHHHGFDQQQAGRGGWSVIMGDSIHNFCDGIIIAAAFLTDIRLGVVTSLAIIAHEIPQEVGDYIVLLNAGFGRRKALLYNAISGGAAVVGGVVGYFIVGPWEALFPYLLVVASSSFIYVAVADLIPQLQQRLTWRETAAQLAWLGGGLLIVIVAVNQLHAH
;
A
#
# COMPACT_ATOMS: atom_id res chain seq x y z
N MET A 1 -14.43 15.02 15.58
CA MET A 1 -15.00 13.85 14.90
C MET A 1 -14.02 13.29 13.87
N THR A 2 -13.37 14.11 13.06
CA THR A 2 -12.42 13.67 12.00
C THR A 2 -11.29 12.78 12.53
N LEU A 3 -10.63 13.14 13.63
CA LEU A 3 -9.61 12.28 14.25
C LEU A 3 -10.13 10.88 14.59
N LEU A 4 -11.38 10.77 15.05
CA LEU A 4 -11.98 9.46 15.34
C LEU A 4 -12.15 8.62 14.07
N TYR A 5 -12.57 9.23 12.96
CA TYR A 5 -12.68 8.52 11.66
C TYR A 5 -11.31 8.05 11.18
N ILE A 6 -10.28 8.90 11.28
CA ILE A 6 -8.90 8.54 10.93
C ILE A 6 -8.42 7.34 11.75
N VAL A 7 -8.56 7.39 13.09
CA VAL A 7 -8.13 6.31 13.97
C VAL A 7 -8.90 5.01 13.70
N ILE A 8 -10.22 5.11 13.49
CA ILE A 8 -11.02 3.92 13.16
C ILE A 8 -10.59 3.33 11.81
N ALA A 9 -10.44 4.17 10.77
CA ALA A 9 -10.08 3.71 9.44
C ALA A 9 -8.71 3.03 9.41
N THR A 10 -7.69 3.67 10.00
CA THR A 10 -6.33 3.12 10.07
C THR A 10 -6.26 1.86 10.93
N PHE A 11 -6.93 1.83 12.08
CA PHE A 11 -6.95 0.66 12.95
C PHE A 11 -7.70 -0.52 12.32
N VAL A 12 -8.88 -0.28 11.74
CA VAL A 12 -9.67 -1.32 11.09
C VAL A 12 -8.93 -1.86 9.86
N GLY A 13 -8.31 -0.99 9.08
CA GLY A 13 -7.50 -1.39 7.92
C GLY A 13 -6.36 -2.32 8.31
N GLY A 14 -5.50 -1.90 9.22
CA GLY A 14 -4.37 -2.71 9.68
C GLY A 14 -4.79 -4.00 10.39
N LEU A 15 -5.84 -3.96 11.22
CA LEU A 15 -6.35 -5.17 11.87
C LEU A 15 -6.96 -6.16 10.89
N LEU A 16 -7.74 -5.66 9.91
CA LEU A 16 -8.43 -6.51 8.94
C LEU A 16 -7.44 -7.23 8.03
N SER A 17 -6.41 -6.55 7.52
CA SER A 17 -5.39 -7.13 6.66
C SER A 17 -4.62 -8.25 7.39
N VAL A 18 -4.19 -8.02 8.63
CA VAL A 18 -3.52 -9.03 9.46
C VAL A 18 -4.42 -10.22 9.77
N LEU A 19 -5.71 -10.00 10.09
CA LEU A 19 -6.66 -11.09 10.35
C LEU A 19 -6.91 -11.94 9.10
N ILE A 20 -6.98 -11.33 7.92
CA ILE A 20 -7.09 -12.04 6.65
C ILE A 20 -5.83 -12.86 6.40
N ALA A 21 -4.63 -12.27 6.56
CA ALA A 21 -3.36 -12.97 6.43
C ALA A 21 -3.30 -14.19 7.40
N ALA A 22 -3.75 -14.02 8.65
CA ALA A 22 -3.76 -15.07 9.65
C ALA A 22 -4.74 -16.21 9.34
N SER A 23 -5.87 -15.91 8.69
CA SER A 23 -6.94 -16.87 8.39
C SER A 23 -6.63 -17.75 7.18
N LEU A 24 -5.76 -17.26 6.27
CA LEU A 24 -5.44 -17.95 5.03
C LEU A 24 -4.41 -19.06 5.26
N THR A 25 -4.74 -20.28 4.80
CA THR A 25 -3.76 -21.36 4.72
C THR A 25 -2.93 -21.20 3.44
N ALA A 26 -1.67 -21.65 3.45
CA ALA A 26 -0.75 -21.50 2.32
C ALA A 26 -1.33 -22.00 0.98
N SER A 27 -2.21 -23.01 1.00
CA SER A 27 -2.86 -23.58 -0.20
C SER A 27 -4.00 -22.71 -0.75
N VAL A 28 -4.72 -22.01 0.09
CA VAL A 28 -5.77 -21.06 -0.33
C VAL A 28 -5.11 -19.77 -0.77
N LEU A 29 -4.08 -19.35 -0.04
CA LEU A 29 -3.30 -18.15 -0.28
C LEU A 29 -2.75 -18.08 -1.71
N SER A 30 -2.08 -19.14 -2.18
CA SER A 30 -1.49 -19.18 -3.53
C SER A 30 -2.51 -19.06 -4.68
N ARG A 31 -3.79 -19.35 -4.42
CA ARG A 31 -4.87 -19.24 -5.41
C ARG A 31 -5.56 -17.86 -5.38
N VAL A 32 -5.70 -17.29 -4.20
CA VAL A 32 -6.48 -16.06 -4.00
C VAL A 32 -5.62 -14.81 -4.18
N VAL A 33 -4.34 -14.85 -3.79
CA VAL A 33 -3.42 -13.70 -3.84
C VAL A 33 -3.39 -13.04 -5.22
N GLN A 34 -3.33 -13.80 -6.30
CA GLN A 34 -3.26 -13.23 -7.65
C GLN A 34 -4.51 -12.44 -8.06
N HIS A 35 -5.68 -12.92 -7.63
CA HIS A 35 -6.94 -12.22 -7.86
C HIS A 35 -7.01 -10.95 -7.01
N LEU A 36 -6.53 -11.01 -5.76
CA LEU A 36 -6.43 -9.85 -4.88
C LEU A 36 -5.45 -8.82 -5.42
N VAL A 37 -4.28 -9.23 -5.89
CA VAL A 37 -3.30 -8.34 -6.52
C VAL A 37 -3.89 -7.62 -7.75
N SER A 38 -4.62 -8.35 -8.61
CA SER A 38 -5.29 -7.74 -9.76
C SER A 38 -6.38 -6.75 -9.35
N LEU A 39 -7.22 -7.12 -8.38
CA LEU A 39 -8.26 -6.27 -7.83
C LEU A 39 -7.65 -5.00 -7.23
N SER A 40 -6.62 -5.15 -6.40
CA SER A 40 -5.93 -4.05 -5.72
C SER A 40 -5.31 -3.07 -6.71
N ALA A 41 -4.64 -3.56 -7.76
CA ALA A 41 -4.10 -2.69 -8.81
C ALA A 41 -5.21 -1.85 -9.48
N GLY A 42 -6.39 -2.45 -9.72
CA GLY A 42 -7.55 -1.73 -10.24
C GLY A 42 -8.10 -0.69 -9.27
N VAL A 43 -8.23 -1.03 -7.98
CA VAL A 43 -8.69 -0.10 -6.94
C VAL A 43 -7.72 1.06 -6.79
N LEU A 44 -6.41 0.80 -6.67
CA LEU A 44 -5.39 1.85 -6.50
C LEU A 44 -5.36 2.82 -7.68
N LEU A 45 -5.30 2.30 -8.92
CA LEU A 45 -5.31 3.16 -10.11
C LEU A 45 -6.62 3.93 -10.24
N GLY A 46 -7.75 3.28 -9.96
CA GLY A 46 -9.06 3.93 -9.97
C GLY A 46 -9.12 5.08 -8.96
N THR A 47 -8.74 4.84 -7.72
CA THR A 47 -8.75 5.87 -6.67
C THR A 47 -7.78 7.00 -6.99
N ALA A 48 -6.55 6.70 -7.44
CA ALA A 48 -5.58 7.74 -7.78
C ALA A 48 -6.07 8.64 -8.92
N LEU A 49 -6.57 8.04 -10.01
CA LEU A 49 -6.85 8.75 -11.26
C LEU A 49 -8.27 9.29 -11.38
N LEU A 50 -9.25 8.67 -10.70
CA LEU A 50 -10.67 9.02 -10.84
C LEU A 50 -11.25 9.74 -9.62
N ASP A 51 -10.51 9.78 -8.49
CA ASP A 51 -10.97 10.40 -7.24
C ASP A 51 -9.94 11.40 -6.70
N VAL A 52 -8.79 10.94 -6.23
CA VAL A 52 -7.84 11.75 -5.45
C VAL A 52 -7.14 12.81 -6.30
N LEU A 53 -6.68 12.49 -7.52
CA LEU A 53 -6.06 13.49 -8.40
C LEU A 53 -7.06 14.53 -8.89
N PRO A 54 -8.25 14.19 -9.39
CA PRO A 54 -9.27 15.17 -9.73
C PRO A 54 -9.56 16.14 -8.58
N GLU A 55 -9.79 15.64 -7.36
CA GLU A 55 -10.01 16.46 -6.15
C GLU A 55 -8.85 17.44 -5.90
N ALA A 56 -7.61 16.97 -6.02
CA ALA A 56 -6.43 17.82 -5.86
C ALA A 56 -6.37 18.95 -6.92
N PHE A 57 -6.75 18.64 -8.17
CA PHE A 57 -6.74 19.62 -9.28
C PHE A 57 -7.94 20.58 -9.25
N GLU A 58 -9.04 20.24 -8.58
CA GLU A 58 -10.16 21.16 -8.34
C GLU A 58 -9.82 22.24 -7.32
N SER A 59 -8.77 22.04 -6.54
CA SER A 59 -8.28 23.04 -5.60
C SER A 59 -7.80 24.29 -6.32
N LYS A 60 -8.32 25.44 -5.90
CA LYS A 60 -7.92 26.77 -6.42
C LYS A 60 -6.64 27.29 -5.78
N THR A 61 -6.06 26.58 -4.82
CA THR A 61 -4.89 27.04 -4.06
C THR A 61 -3.57 26.63 -4.67
N ALA A 62 -3.55 25.67 -5.60
CA ALA A 62 -2.35 25.15 -6.23
C ALA A 62 -2.42 25.25 -7.78
N SER A 63 -1.31 25.56 -8.42
CA SER A 63 -1.25 25.55 -9.89
C SER A 63 -1.11 24.13 -10.43
N PRO A 64 -1.70 23.80 -11.60
CA PRO A 64 -1.53 22.48 -12.21
C PRO A 64 -0.06 22.09 -12.39
N GLN A 65 0.81 23.02 -12.74
CA GLN A 65 2.23 22.75 -12.90
C GLN A 65 2.89 22.34 -11.59
N ALA A 66 2.52 22.98 -10.46
CA ALA A 66 3.03 22.60 -9.14
C ALA A 66 2.52 21.21 -8.73
N LEU A 67 1.26 20.89 -9.01
CA LEU A 67 0.68 19.56 -8.71
C LEU A 67 1.36 18.46 -9.55
N PHE A 68 1.59 18.68 -10.87
CA PHE A 68 2.34 17.70 -11.68
C PHE A 68 3.80 17.56 -11.25
N ALA A 69 4.46 18.65 -10.83
CA ALA A 69 5.80 18.57 -10.26
C ALA A 69 5.81 17.77 -8.95
N THR A 70 4.79 17.94 -8.11
CA THR A 70 4.60 17.15 -6.88
C THR A 70 4.34 15.68 -7.21
N LEU A 71 3.53 15.37 -8.22
CA LEU A 71 3.29 14.00 -8.68
C LEU A 71 4.60 13.33 -9.10
N LEU A 72 5.39 14.01 -9.92
CA LEU A 72 6.70 13.51 -10.34
C LEU A 72 7.63 13.33 -9.15
N GLY A 73 7.70 14.30 -8.24
CA GLY A 73 8.49 14.23 -7.02
C GLY A 73 8.07 13.06 -6.13
N GLY A 74 6.76 12.83 -5.98
CA GLY A 74 6.21 11.71 -5.24
C GLY A 74 6.60 10.36 -5.84
N LEU A 75 6.45 10.18 -7.16
CA LEU A 75 6.87 8.97 -7.85
C LEU A 75 8.38 8.70 -7.67
N MET A 76 9.21 9.74 -7.77
CA MET A 76 10.65 9.61 -7.51
C MET A 76 10.97 9.28 -6.04
N PHE A 77 10.21 9.85 -5.11
CA PHE A 77 10.35 9.56 -3.68
C PHE A 77 10.04 8.09 -3.39
N PHE A 78 8.91 7.55 -3.86
CA PHE A 78 8.55 6.15 -3.64
C PHE A 78 9.52 5.20 -4.36
N PHE A 79 9.98 5.53 -5.56
CA PHE A 79 11.06 4.78 -6.23
C PHE A 79 12.34 4.72 -5.38
N LEU A 80 12.77 5.85 -4.79
CA LEU A 80 13.95 5.89 -3.95
C LEU A 80 13.75 5.15 -2.62
N LEU A 81 12.54 5.22 -2.06
CA LEU A 81 12.18 4.50 -0.85
C LEU A 81 12.31 2.99 -1.06
N GLU A 82 11.68 2.45 -2.10
CA GLU A 82 11.77 1.04 -2.47
C GLU A 82 13.22 0.63 -2.80
N LYS A 83 13.92 1.46 -3.56
CA LYS A 83 15.32 1.17 -3.88
C LYS A 83 16.20 1.18 -2.64
N ALA A 84 15.98 2.05 -1.67
CA ALA A 84 16.71 2.07 -0.41
C ALA A 84 16.46 0.80 0.42
N GLU A 85 15.25 0.27 0.37
CA GLU A 85 14.90 -1.01 0.97
C GLU A 85 15.65 -2.16 0.29
N LEU A 86 15.64 -2.23 -1.04
CA LEU A 86 16.39 -3.21 -1.83
C LEU A 86 17.91 -3.11 -1.60
N TYR A 87 18.49 -1.92 -1.49
CA TYR A 87 19.92 -1.74 -1.19
C TYR A 87 20.28 -2.28 0.20
N ARG A 88 19.43 -2.18 1.20
CA ARG A 88 19.65 -2.81 2.50
C ARG A 88 19.72 -4.33 2.40
N HIS A 89 19.02 -4.92 1.43
CA HIS A 89 19.08 -6.36 1.15
C HIS A 89 20.37 -6.76 0.41
N SER A 90 20.91 -5.91 -0.49
CA SER A 90 22.04 -6.27 -1.37
C SER A 90 23.43 -6.07 -0.76
N HIS A 91 23.61 -5.17 0.20
CA HIS A 91 24.92 -4.93 0.82
C HIS A 91 25.45 -6.07 1.71
N HIS A 92 24.78 -7.22 1.77
CA HIS A 92 25.28 -8.43 2.41
C HIS A 92 25.82 -9.49 1.42
N HIS A 93 25.89 -9.19 0.11
CA HIS A 93 26.36 -10.13 -0.91
C HIS A 93 27.76 -9.81 -1.50
N GLU A 94 28.41 -8.72 -1.12
CA GLU A 94 29.76 -8.39 -1.62
C GLU A 94 30.84 -8.90 -0.67
N GLY A 95 30.95 -10.22 -0.49
CA GLY A 95 32.04 -10.75 0.35
C GLY A 95 32.29 -12.25 0.33
N ASP A 96 31.45 -13.06 -0.29
CA ASP A 96 31.69 -14.51 -0.33
C ASP A 96 31.69 -15.03 -1.77
N GLU A 97 32.91 -15.19 -2.33
CA GLU A 97 33.18 -16.10 -3.45
C GLU A 97 33.00 -17.55 -2.98
N HIS A 98 32.24 -18.31 -3.78
CA HIS A 98 32.15 -19.78 -3.81
C HIS A 98 31.47 -20.48 -2.63
N HIS A 99 30.22 -20.88 -2.84
CA HIS A 99 29.78 -22.29 -2.82
C HIS A 99 28.28 -22.41 -3.04
N HIS A 100 27.89 -23.10 -4.11
CA HIS A 100 26.52 -23.57 -4.34
C HIS A 100 26.11 -24.56 -3.23
N HIS A 101 25.41 -24.08 -2.21
CA HIS A 101 24.62 -24.91 -1.32
C HIS A 101 23.17 -24.45 -1.39
N HIS A 102 22.32 -25.29 -1.96
CA HIS A 102 20.87 -25.23 -1.84
C HIS A 102 20.48 -25.52 -0.37
N GLY A 103 20.69 -24.58 0.52
CA GLY A 103 20.28 -24.66 1.90
C GLY A 103 19.88 -23.25 2.36
N PHE A 104 18.65 -23.08 2.79
CA PHE A 104 18.17 -21.86 3.41
C PHE A 104 19.03 -21.57 4.66
N ASP A 105 19.85 -20.53 4.60
CA ASP A 105 20.60 -20.06 5.76
C ASP A 105 19.65 -19.23 6.64
N GLN A 106 19.24 -19.81 7.77
CA GLN A 106 18.32 -19.22 8.72
C GLN A 106 18.79 -17.86 9.30
N GLN A 107 20.12 -17.61 9.33
CA GLN A 107 20.67 -16.35 9.83
C GLN A 107 20.56 -15.22 8.79
N GLN A 108 20.73 -15.53 7.49
CA GLN A 108 20.53 -14.57 6.40
C GLN A 108 19.03 -14.28 6.21
N ALA A 109 18.19 -15.30 6.30
CA ALA A 109 16.74 -15.17 6.21
C ALA A 109 16.16 -14.29 7.33
N GLY A 110 16.65 -14.43 8.58
CA GLY A 110 16.20 -13.61 9.71
C GLY A 110 16.49 -12.12 9.55
N ARG A 111 17.60 -11.76 8.88
CA ARG A 111 17.94 -10.36 8.59
C ARG A 111 17.02 -9.77 7.53
N GLY A 112 16.65 -10.54 6.48
CA GLY A 112 15.66 -10.13 5.48
C GLY A 112 14.29 -9.82 6.09
N GLY A 113 13.84 -10.63 7.05
CA GLY A 113 12.56 -10.40 7.74
C GLY A 113 12.48 -9.06 8.49
N TRP A 114 13.57 -8.61 9.11
CA TRP A 114 13.59 -7.31 9.78
C TRP A 114 13.53 -6.13 8.82
N SER A 115 14.14 -6.25 7.64
CA SER A 115 14.06 -5.19 6.61
C SER A 115 12.64 -5.05 6.07
N VAL A 116 11.95 -6.16 5.85
CA VAL A 116 10.53 -6.15 5.44
C VAL A 116 9.68 -5.44 6.49
N ILE A 117 9.79 -5.81 7.77
CA ILE A 117 9.03 -5.15 8.85
C ILE A 117 9.30 -3.64 8.90
N MET A 118 10.56 -3.23 8.71
CA MET A 118 10.91 -1.82 8.74
C MET A 118 10.34 -1.06 7.54
N GLY A 119 10.47 -1.62 6.33
CA GLY A 119 9.93 -1.04 5.10
C GLY A 119 8.42 -0.92 5.17
N ASP A 120 7.75 -1.99 5.54
CA ASP A 120 6.31 -2.04 5.70
C ASP A 120 5.81 -1.06 6.79
N SER A 121 6.50 -0.94 7.93
CA SER A 121 6.15 0.06 8.95
C SER A 121 6.24 1.50 8.44
N ILE A 122 7.22 1.82 7.59
CA ILE A 122 7.34 3.14 6.96
C ILE A 122 6.22 3.36 5.97
N HIS A 123 5.91 2.35 5.15
CA HIS A 123 4.81 2.39 4.18
C HIS A 123 3.47 2.64 4.89
N ASN A 124 3.12 1.82 5.86
CA ASN A 124 1.91 1.95 6.68
C ASN A 124 1.83 3.32 7.39
N PHE A 125 2.94 3.83 7.90
CA PHE A 125 2.97 5.17 8.49
C PHE A 125 2.62 6.26 7.47
N CYS A 126 3.15 6.18 6.24
CA CYS A 126 2.81 7.09 5.15
C CYS A 126 1.33 6.98 4.78
N ASP A 127 0.79 5.77 4.70
CA ASP A 127 -0.63 5.53 4.43
C ASP A 127 -1.54 6.14 5.49
N GLY A 128 -1.14 6.08 6.75
CA GLY A 128 -1.83 6.77 7.83
C GLY A 128 -1.89 8.28 7.63
N ILE A 129 -0.79 8.91 7.19
CA ILE A 129 -0.76 10.35 6.86
C ILE A 129 -1.68 10.66 5.69
N ILE A 130 -1.69 9.80 4.66
CA ILE A 130 -2.54 9.93 3.48
C ILE A 130 -4.03 9.85 3.87
N ILE A 131 -4.41 8.88 4.70
CA ILE A 131 -5.78 8.77 5.23
C ILE A 131 -6.15 10.04 6.01
N ALA A 132 -5.25 10.55 6.84
CA ALA A 132 -5.51 11.77 7.60
C ALA A 132 -5.73 12.96 6.68
N ALA A 133 -4.89 13.16 5.66
CA ALA A 133 -5.03 14.23 4.68
C ALA A 133 -6.37 14.15 3.93
N ALA A 134 -6.75 12.95 3.49
CA ALA A 134 -8.01 12.72 2.80
C ALA A 134 -9.23 13.05 3.68
N PHE A 135 -9.28 12.59 4.94
CA PHE A 135 -10.35 12.91 5.88
C PHE A 135 -10.38 14.37 6.31
N LEU A 136 -9.25 15.05 6.30
CA LEU A 136 -9.19 16.49 6.59
C LEU A 136 -9.69 17.31 5.41
N THR A 137 -9.56 16.81 4.19
CA THR A 137 -10.10 17.44 2.98
C THR A 137 -11.61 17.22 2.89
N ASP A 138 -12.05 15.97 2.87
CA ASP A 138 -13.46 15.58 2.81
C ASP A 138 -13.66 14.18 3.43
N ILE A 139 -14.81 13.96 4.11
CA ILE A 139 -15.10 12.65 4.74
C ILE A 139 -15.25 11.55 3.69
N ARG A 140 -15.84 11.84 2.53
CA ARG A 140 -16.06 10.86 1.46
C ARG A 140 -14.72 10.44 0.86
N LEU A 141 -13.86 11.43 0.57
CA LEU A 141 -12.51 11.18 0.10
C LEU A 141 -11.73 10.33 1.10
N GLY A 142 -11.83 10.61 2.40
CA GLY A 142 -11.23 9.80 3.46
C GLY A 142 -11.70 8.35 3.46
N VAL A 143 -12.98 8.11 3.24
CA VAL A 143 -13.55 6.75 3.15
C VAL A 143 -13.03 6.02 1.91
N VAL A 144 -13.07 6.64 0.72
CA VAL A 144 -12.60 6.01 -0.53
C VAL A 144 -11.11 5.72 -0.47
N THR A 145 -10.31 6.68 0.00
CA THR A 145 -8.87 6.50 0.22
C THR A 145 -8.58 5.36 1.21
N SER A 146 -9.32 5.28 2.31
CA SER A 146 -9.16 4.19 3.28
C SER A 146 -9.48 2.83 2.67
N LEU A 147 -10.53 2.72 1.86
CA LEU A 147 -10.88 1.47 1.16
C LEU A 147 -9.80 1.08 0.13
N ALA A 148 -9.23 2.05 -0.56
CA ALA A 148 -8.13 1.80 -1.50
C ALA A 148 -6.87 1.28 -0.78
N ILE A 149 -6.53 1.88 0.37
CA ILE A 149 -5.41 1.43 1.21
C ILE A 149 -5.67 0.02 1.73
N ILE A 150 -6.83 -0.26 2.31
CA ILE A 150 -7.19 -1.61 2.77
C ILE A 150 -7.08 -2.64 1.63
N ALA A 151 -7.48 -2.26 0.43
CA ALA A 151 -7.45 -3.18 -0.71
C ALA A 151 -6.02 -3.61 -1.10
N HIS A 152 -5.02 -2.73 -0.99
CA HIS A 152 -3.64 -3.11 -1.29
C HIS A 152 -2.89 -3.67 -0.07
N GLU A 153 -3.23 -3.23 1.13
CA GLU A 153 -2.66 -3.76 2.37
C GLU A 153 -2.92 -5.27 2.55
N ILE A 154 -4.10 -5.77 2.16
CA ILE A 154 -4.42 -7.19 2.28
C ILE A 154 -3.40 -8.08 1.53
N PRO A 155 -3.13 -7.93 0.23
CA PRO A 155 -2.11 -8.73 -0.44
C PRO A 155 -0.69 -8.47 0.07
N GLN A 156 -0.36 -7.25 0.49
CA GLN A 156 0.95 -6.88 1.01
C GLN A 156 1.23 -7.59 2.33
N GLU A 157 0.37 -7.44 3.33
CA GLU A 157 0.46 -8.10 4.64
C GLU A 157 0.51 -9.64 4.54
N VAL A 158 -0.21 -10.19 3.56
CA VAL A 158 -0.15 -11.61 3.24
C VAL A 158 1.23 -11.99 2.69
N GLY A 159 1.79 -11.19 1.80
CA GLY A 159 3.15 -11.36 1.26
C GLY A 159 4.20 -11.32 2.36
N ASP A 160 4.14 -10.31 3.19
CA ASP A 160 5.07 -10.09 4.31
C ASP A 160 5.00 -11.23 5.35
N TYR A 161 3.79 -11.69 5.66
CA TYR A 161 3.61 -12.86 6.50
C TYR A 161 4.33 -14.10 5.95
N ILE A 162 4.25 -14.35 4.65
CA ILE A 162 4.94 -15.47 4.00
C ILE A 162 6.46 -15.27 4.07
N VAL A 163 6.95 -14.06 3.77
CA VAL A 163 8.39 -13.74 3.84
C VAL A 163 8.91 -13.97 5.26
N LEU A 164 8.19 -13.50 6.28
CA LEU A 164 8.55 -13.70 7.67
C LEU A 164 8.58 -15.19 8.08
N LEU A 165 7.63 -15.99 7.61
CA LEU A 165 7.65 -17.44 7.85
C LEU A 165 8.85 -18.10 7.18
N ASN A 166 9.18 -17.72 5.94
CA ASN A 166 10.33 -18.22 5.20
C ASN A 166 11.64 -17.76 5.84
N ALA A 167 11.68 -16.58 6.47
CA ALA A 167 12.78 -16.09 7.27
C ALA A 167 12.96 -16.83 8.62
N GLY A 168 12.13 -17.84 8.90
CA GLY A 168 12.22 -18.68 10.10
C GLY A 168 11.48 -18.13 11.32
N PHE A 169 10.69 -17.07 11.18
CA PHE A 169 9.82 -16.59 12.26
C PHE A 169 8.67 -17.58 12.50
N GLY A 170 8.41 -17.90 13.75
CA GLY A 170 7.21 -18.68 14.07
C GLY A 170 5.92 -17.90 13.80
N ARG A 171 4.83 -18.59 13.45
CA ARG A 171 3.53 -17.99 13.08
C ARG A 171 3.06 -16.86 14.00
N ARG A 172 3.18 -17.04 15.32
CA ARG A 172 2.76 -16.00 16.28
C ARG A 172 3.63 -14.74 16.20
N LYS A 173 4.96 -14.90 16.01
CA LYS A 173 5.87 -13.77 15.88
C LYS A 173 5.66 -13.05 14.54
N ALA A 174 5.49 -13.78 13.45
CA ALA A 174 5.20 -13.20 12.15
C ALA A 174 3.92 -12.35 12.17
N LEU A 175 2.83 -12.87 12.73
CA LEU A 175 1.57 -12.12 12.89
C LEU A 175 1.71 -10.92 13.84
N LEU A 176 2.48 -11.06 14.93
CA LEU A 176 2.72 -9.94 15.83
C LEU A 176 3.49 -8.81 15.15
N TYR A 177 4.50 -9.14 14.33
CA TYR A 177 5.28 -8.13 13.62
C TYR A 177 4.47 -7.45 12.52
N ASN A 178 3.65 -8.18 11.75
CA ASN A 178 2.68 -7.58 10.82
C ASN A 178 1.71 -6.65 11.57
N ALA A 179 1.18 -7.07 12.73
CA ALA A 179 0.28 -6.22 13.51
C ALA A 179 0.96 -4.96 14.06
N ILE A 180 2.25 -5.03 14.42
CA ILE A 180 3.02 -3.86 14.86
C ILE A 180 3.26 -2.92 13.69
N SER A 181 3.62 -3.45 12.53
CA SER A 181 3.87 -2.72 11.29
C SER A 181 2.58 -2.02 10.82
N GLY A 182 1.45 -2.74 10.70
CA GLY A 182 0.15 -2.14 10.40
C GLY A 182 -0.32 -1.12 11.44
N GLY A 183 0.11 -1.25 12.70
CA GLY A 183 -0.12 -0.26 13.75
C GLY A 183 0.56 1.10 13.49
N ALA A 184 1.59 1.14 12.64
CA ALA A 184 2.24 2.38 12.22
C ALA A 184 1.28 3.31 11.45
N ALA A 185 0.28 2.75 10.75
CA ALA A 185 -0.76 3.54 10.09
C ALA A 185 -1.57 4.39 11.08
N VAL A 186 -1.87 3.86 12.27
CA VAL A 186 -2.56 4.63 13.32
C VAL A 186 -1.69 5.78 13.80
N VAL A 187 -0.40 5.54 14.00
CA VAL A 187 0.55 6.59 14.40
C VAL A 187 0.66 7.65 13.30
N GLY A 188 0.81 7.22 12.03
CA GLY A 188 0.82 8.10 10.86
C GLY A 188 -0.45 8.95 10.76
N GLY A 189 -1.63 8.34 10.97
CA GLY A 189 -2.92 9.03 10.95
C GLY A 189 -3.03 10.09 12.04
N VAL A 190 -2.62 9.79 13.26
CA VAL A 190 -2.60 10.76 14.37
C VAL A 190 -1.61 11.89 14.10
N VAL A 191 -0.39 11.55 13.68
CA VAL A 191 0.65 12.54 13.33
C VAL A 191 0.17 13.42 12.17
N GLY A 192 -0.40 12.83 11.12
CA GLY A 192 -0.97 13.53 9.97
C GLY A 192 -2.06 14.52 10.39
N TYR A 193 -2.99 14.10 11.26
CA TYR A 193 -4.04 14.97 11.76
C TYR A 193 -3.50 16.23 12.45
N PHE A 194 -2.50 16.11 13.32
CA PHE A 194 -1.96 17.25 14.07
C PHE A 194 -0.98 18.11 13.26
N ILE A 195 -0.22 17.51 12.34
CA ILE A 195 0.76 18.23 11.52
C ILE A 195 0.10 18.86 10.30
N VAL A 196 -0.79 18.11 9.62
CA VAL A 196 -1.40 18.54 8.36
C VAL A 196 -2.61 19.45 8.61
N GLY A 197 -3.41 19.16 9.64
CA GLY A 197 -4.66 19.89 9.93
C GLY A 197 -4.55 21.41 9.95
N PRO A 198 -3.48 22.02 10.52
CA PRO A 198 -3.30 23.47 10.51
C PRO A 198 -2.92 24.06 9.15
N TRP A 199 -2.58 23.22 8.13
CA TRP A 199 -1.99 23.66 6.87
C TRP A 199 -2.86 23.28 5.67
N GLU A 200 -4.09 23.79 5.61
CA GLU A 200 -5.04 23.49 4.51
C GLU A 200 -4.44 23.73 3.11
N ALA A 201 -3.55 24.71 2.97
CA ALA A 201 -2.86 24.97 1.70
C ALA A 201 -1.97 23.79 1.20
N LEU A 202 -1.61 22.86 2.08
CA LEU A 202 -0.83 21.66 1.72
C LEU A 202 -1.72 20.50 1.25
N PHE A 203 -3.02 20.51 1.50
CA PHE A 203 -3.91 19.39 1.19
C PHE A 203 -3.84 18.94 -0.27
N PRO A 204 -3.91 19.82 -1.30
CA PRO A 204 -3.79 19.38 -2.68
C PRO A 204 -2.47 18.67 -2.99
N TYR A 205 -1.39 19.14 -2.39
CA TYR A 205 -0.07 18.51 -2.56
C TYR A 205 0.01 17.15 -1.89
N LEU A 206 -0.59 16.99 -0.72
CA LEU A 206 -0.65 15.70 -0.01
C LEU A 206 -1.52 14.68 -0.74
N LEU A 207 -2.63 15.12 -1.33
CA LEU A 207 -3.47 14.27 -2.19
C LEU A 207 -2.70 13.80 -3.43
N VAL A 208 -1.90 14.67 -4.03
CA VAL A 208 -1.03 14.30 -5.16
C VAL A 208 0.07 13.33 -4.74
N VAL A 209 0.66 13.50 -3.54
CA VAL A 209 1.63 12.54 -2.98
C VAL A 209 0.95 11.19 -2.73
N ALA A 210 -0.29 11.17 -2.19
CA ALA A 210 -1.09 9.97 -2.04
C ALA A 210 -1.32 9.26 -3.37
N SER A 211 -1.74 10.00 -4.41
CA SER A 211 -1.90 9.46 -5.75
C SER A 211 -0.60 8.92 -6.32
N SER A 212 0.54 9.58 -6.04
CA SER A 212 1.87 9.08 -6.44
C SER A 212 2.17 7.72 -5.82
N SER A 213 1.85 7.52 -4.53
CA SER A 213 2.00 6.23 -3.85
C SER A 213 1.15 5.17 -4.52
N PHE A 214 -0.15 5.43 -4.70
CA PHE A 214 -1.07 4.47 -5.31
C PHE A 214 -0.67 4.08 -6.74
N ILE A 215 -0.28 5.07 -7.57
CA ILE A 215 0.21 4.80 -8.92
C ILE A 215 1.51 4.00 -8.87
N TYR A 216 2.43 4.37 -7.97
CA TYR A 216 3.71 3.70 -7.85
C TYR A 216 3.52 2.23 -7.44
N VAL A 217 2.80 1.95 -6.36
CA VAL A 217 2.52 0.58 -5.90
C VAL A 217 1.82 -0.23 -6.99
N ALA A 218 0.80 0.33 -7.65
CA ALA A 218 0.10 -0.38 -8.70
C ALA A 218 1.00 -0.75 -9.89
N VAL A 219 1.84 0.19 -10.36
CA VAL A 219 2.63 0.04 -11.60
C VAL A 219 3.99 -0.61 -11.35
N ALA A 220 4.66 -0.30 -10.25
CA ALA A 220 6.00 -0.80 -9.98
C ALA A 220 6.00 -2.15 -9.26
N ASP A 221 4.99 -2.41 -8.41
CA ASP A 221 4.93 -3.62 -7.60
C ASP A 221 3.83 -4.60 -8.09
N LEU A 222 2.55 -4.20 -8.12
CA LEU A 222 1.46 -5.14 -8.38
C LEU A 222 1.38 -5.60 -9.84
N ILE A 223 1.46 -4.70 -10.82
CA ILE A 223 1.35 -5.05 -12.24
C ILE A 223 2.49 -5.97 -12.69
N PRO A 224 3.77 -5.79 -12.32
CA PRO A 224 4.84 -6.72 -12.67
C PRO A 224 4.62 -8.14 -12.13
N GLN A 225 4.00 -8.29 -10.94
CA GLN A 225 3.62 -9.61 -10.42
C GLN A 225 2.61 -10.32 -11.31
N LEU A 226 1.68 -9.59 -11.93
CA LEU A 226 0.68 -10.13 -12.86
C LEU A 226 1.30 -10.55 -14.20
N GLN A 227 2.35 -9.88 -14.67
CA GLN A 227 3.01 -10.16 -15.95
C GLN A 227 3.81 -11.48 -15.98
N GLN A 228 4.05 -12.10 -14.83
CA GLN A 228 4.79 -13.37 -14.74
C GLN A 228 4.03 -14.58 -15.33
N ARG A 229 2.75 -14.44 -15.66
CA ARG A 229 1.90 -15.51 -16.18
C ARG A 229 1.38 -15.19 -17.57
N LEU A 230 1.59 -16.13 -18.50
CA LEU A 230 1.42 -15.90 -19.94
C LEU A 230 0.22 -16.65 -20.56
N THR A 231 -0.62 -17.35 -19.78
CA THR A 231 -1.76 -18.03 -20.36
C THR A 231 -2.94 -17.06 -20.58
N TRP A 232 -3.60 -17.18 -21.73
CA TRP A 232 -4.75 -16.33 -22.08
C TRP A 232 -5.87 -16.36 -21.02
N ARG A 233 -6.12 -17.52 -20.42
CA ARG A 233 -7.14 -17.65 -19.37
C ARG A 233 -6.78 -16.88 -18.12
N GLU A 234 -5.53 -16.92 -17.69
CA GLU A 234 -5.02 -16.15 -16.53
C GLU A 234 -5.07 -14.66 -16.84
N THR A 235 -4.65 -14.23 -18.02
CA THR A 235 -4.73 -12.82 -18.44
C THR A 235 -6.17 -12.32 -18.45
N ALA A 236 -7.12 -13.11 -18.96
CA ALA A 236 -8.54 -12.73 -18.93
C ALA A 236 -9.09 -12.62 -17.50
N ALA A 237 -8.71 -13.54 -16.61
CA ALA A 237 -9.07 -13.46 -15.19
C ALA A 237 -8.47 -12.22 -14.52
N GLN A 238 -7.18 -11.93 -14.76
CA GLN A 238 -6.50 -10.73 -14.23
C GLN A 238 -7.21 -9.45 -14.69
N LEU A 239 -7.53 -9.34 -15.99
CA LEU A 239 -8.26 -8.19 -16.52
C LEU A 239 -9.66 -8.05 -15.93
N ALA A 240 -10.35 -9.17 -15.69
CA ALA A 240 -11.67 -9.15 -15.07
C ALA A 240 -11.61 -8.64 -13.62
N TRP A 241 -10.63 -9.10 -12.83
CA TRP A 241 -10.45 -8.66 -11.44
C TRP A 241 -9.96 -7.21 -11.37
N LEU A 242 -9.02 -6.79 -12.22
CA LEU A 242 -8.57 -5.40 -12.33
C LEU A 242 -9.73 -4.47 -12.73
N GLY A 243 -10.49 -4.86 -13.74
CA GLY A 243 -11.72 -4.14 -14.16
C GLY A 243 -12.77 -4.11 -13.05
N GLY A 244 -12.89 -5.19 -12.27
CA GLY A 244 -13.74 -5.24 -11.08
C GLY A 244 -13.33 -4.20 -10.02
N GLY A 245 -12.02 -4.08 -9.77
CA GLY A 245 -11.46 -3.05 -8.87
C GLY A 245 -11.77 -1.63 -9.34
N LEU A 246 -11.55 -1.35 -10.62
CA LEU A 246 -11.93 -0.06 -11.23
C LEU A 246 -13.43 0.21 -11.10
N LEU A 247 -14.27 -0.79 -11.36
CA LEU A 247 -15.73 -0.65 -11.26
C LEU A 247 -16.18 -0.33 -9.83
N ILE A 248 -15.57 -0.96 -8.83
CA ILE A 248 -15.85 -0.68 -7.41
C ILE A 248 -15.60 0.80 -7.12
N VAL A 249 -14.45 1.34 -7.55
CA VAL A 249 -14.11 2.76 -7.35
C VAL A 249 -15.10 3.66 -8.08
N ILE A 250 -15.39 3.38 -9.35
CA ILE A 250 -16.34 4.19 -10.14
C ILE A 250 -17.71 4.24 -9.46
N VAL A 251 -18.21 3.10 -8.97
CA VAL A 251 -19.50 3.05 -8.27
C VAL A 251 -19.45 3.81 -6.96
N ALA A 252 -18.36 3.65 -6.18
CA ALA A 252 -18.18 4.35 -4.91
C ALA A 252 -18.14 5.87 -5.11
N VAL A 253 -17.31 6.35 -6.04
CA VAL A 253 -17.18 7.77 -6.36
C VAL A 253 -18.51 8.34 -6.84
N ASN A 254 -19.20 7.68 -7.79
CA ASN A 254 -20.48 8.17 -8.29
C ASN A 254 -21.58 8.22 -7.21
N GLN A 255 -21.64 7.24 -6.31
CA GLN A 255 -22.62 7.25 -5.23
C GLN A 255 -22.31 8.34 -4.18
N LEU A 256 -21.01 8.58 -3.92
CA LEU A 256 -20.60 9.59 -2.96
C LEU A 256 -20.77 11.02 -3.49
N HIS A 257 -20.69 11.25 -4.82
CA HIS A 257 -20.95 12.57 -5.44
C HIS A 257 -22.43 12.84 -5.73
N ALA A 258 -23.30 11.81 -5.67
CA ALA A 258 -24.73 11.95 -5.94
C ALA A 258 -25.53 12.49 -4.73
N HIS A 259 -24.93 12.71 -3.60
CA HIS A 259 -25.51 13.23 -2.35
C HIS A 259 -24.73 14.45 -1.83
#